data_75cedc74de8fd2b3610f9d5bb2ab11be
#
_entry.id   75cedc74de8fd2b3610f9d5bb2ab11be
#
_cell.length_a   1.000
_cell.length_b   1.000
_cell.length_c   1.000
_cell.angle_alpha   90.00
_cell.angle_beta   90.00
_cell.angle_gamma   90.00
#
_symmetry.space_group_name_H-M   'P 1'
#
loop_
_entity.id
_entity.type
_entity.pdbx_description
1 polymer ?
#
loop_
_entity_poly.entity_id
_entity_poly.type
_entity_poly.pdbx_seq_one_letter_code
_entity_poly.pdbx_strand_id
1 'polypeptide(L)'
;MSACIISCKKKSKTVQDNIAYQPVNITLYPNDPLYFKLQTAGGWVYINGGVNGIIVYRKTTTNTPTDFVAIERTSTALPDDPNAKVKVLPDNFTLRDSISGSKWQIFDGGLISGTATQNLRLYNAIFDGVNTLTIRN
;
A
#
# COMPACT_ATOMS: atom_id res chain seq x y z
N MET A 1 -6.23 -31.17 23.34
CA MET A 1 -6.06 -30.89 22.60
C MET A 1 -6.65 -29.91 21.95
N SER A 2 -7.34 -29.76 21.81
CA SER A 2 -8.00 -28.88 21.08
C SER A 2 -7.84 -27.47 21.43
N ALA A 3 -7.45 -27.15 22.54
CA ALA A 3 -7.38 -25.78 22.93
C ALA A 3 -6.43 -24.96 22.12
N CYS A 4 -5.34 -25.52 21.74
CA CYS A 4 -4.41 -24.67 21.08
C CYS A 4 -4.85 -24.29 19.72
N ILE A 5 -5.72 -24.99 19.17
CA ILE A 5 -6.19 -24.66 17.91
C ILE A 5 -6.86 -23.35 17.87
N ILE A 6 -7.52 -23.01 18.91
CA ILE A 6 -8.22 -21.80 18.96
C ILE A 6 -7.32 -20.63 18.86
N SER A 7 -6.19 -20.68 19.50
CA SER A 7 -5.34 -19.53 19.46
C SER A 7 -4.81 -19.34 18.06
N CYS A 8 -4.69 -20.35 17.31
CA CYS A 8 -4.20 -20.17 15.98
C CYS A 8 -5.14 -19.38 15.17
N LYS A 9 -6.40 -19.57 15.34
CA LYS A 9 -7.28 -18.84 14.60
C LYS A 9 -7.21 -17.43 14.85
N LYS A 10 -7.04 -17.01 16.01
CA LYS A 10 -7.00 -15.69 16.29
C LYS A 10 -5.90 -15.04 15.59
N LYS A 11 -4.77 -15.61 15.45
CA LYS A 11 -3.76 -14.98 14.81
C LYS A 11 -4.04 -14.79 13.39
N SER A 12 -4.76 -15.60 12.78
CA SER A 12 -4.99 -15.46 11.39
C SER A 12 -5.79 -14.24 11.03
N LYS A 13 -6.41 -13.59 12.02
CA LYS A 13 -7.14 -12.41 11.70
C LYS A 13 -6.28 -11.21 11.59
N THR A 14 -5.07 -11.26 12.04
CA THR A 14 -4.22 -10.10 11.96
C THR A 14 -3.53 -10.11 10.64
N VAL A 15 -2.63 -9.18 10.43
CA VAL A 15 -1.91 -9.05 9.19
C VAL A 15 -1.07 -10.27 8.97
N GLN A 16 -0.89 -10.63 7.73
CA GLN A 16 -0.11 -11.78 7.37
C GLN A 16 1.30 -11.44 6.96
N ASP A 17 1.64 -10.19 6.89
CA ASP A 17 2.99 -9.77 6.60
C ASP A 17 3.71 -9.48 7.91
N ASN A 18 4.94 -9.00 7.81
CA ASN A 18 5.78 -8.74 8.98
C ASN A 18 5.68 -7.30 9.47
N ILE A 19 4.68 -6.57 9.04
CA ILE A 19 4.52 -5.17 9.43
C ILE A 19 3.46 -5.05 10.52
N ALA A 20 3.69 -4.17 11.49
CA ALA A 20 2.73 -3.97 12.58
C ALA A 20 1.36 -3.56 12.06
N TYR A 21 0.32 -3.95 12.76
CA TYR A 21 -1.02 -3.54 12.38
C TYR A 21 -1.22 -2.08 12.75
N GLN A 22 -1.83 -1.33 11.86
CA GLN A 22 -2.18 0.06 12.10
C GLN A 22 -3.54 0.29 11.48
N PRO A 23 -4.53 0.77 12.23
CA PRO A 23 -5.86 1.02 11.67
C PRO A 23 -5.78 2.09 10.59
N VAL A 24 -6.47 1.85 9.49
CA VAL A 24 -6.54 2.80 8.39
C VAL A 24 -8.00 2.96 7.99
N ASN A 25 -8.46 4.20 7.92
CA ASN A 25 -9.80 4.53 7.47
C ASN A 25 -9.74 5.95 6.92
N ILE A 26 -9.48 6.07 5.63
CA ILE A 26 -9.22 7.34 4.98
C ILE A 26 -10.21 7.54 3.85
N THR A 27 -10.75 8.74 3.74
CA THR A 27 -11.56 9.14 2.61
C THR A 27 -10.80 10.19 1.84
N LEU A 28 -10.68 9.98 0.52
CA LEU A 28 -9.92 10.86 -0.32
C LEU A 28 -10.74 11.19 -1.55
N TYR A 29 -10.59 12.38 -2.09
CA TYR A 29 -11.35 12.83 -3.25
C TYR A 29 -10.37 13.02 -4.41
N PRO A 30 -10.24 12.01 -5.29
CA PRO A 30 -9.23 12.08 -6.36
C PRO A 30 -9.39 13.25 -7.32
N ASN A 31 -10.60 13.82 -7.40
CA ASN A 31 -10.83 14.95 -8.29
C ASN A 31 -10.41 16.29 -7.68
N ASP A 32 -10.00 16.30 -6.40
CA ASP A 32 -9.53 17.50 -5.76
C ASP A 32 -8.21 17.92 -6.42
N PRO A 33 -8.02 19.21 -6.71
CA PRO A 33 -6.76 19.68 -7.30
C PRO A 33 -5.51 19.27 -6.53
N LEU A 34 -5.64 19.04 -5.22
CA LEU A 34 -4.53 18.57 -4.40
C LEU A 34 -3.99 17.25 -4.92
N TYR A 35 -4.83 16.44 -5.54
CA TYR A 35 -4.47 15.13 -6.02
C TYR A 35 -4.51 15.06 -7.55
N PHE A 36 -4.10 16.15 -8.21
CA PHE A 36 -4.22 16.19 -9.67
C PHE A 36 -3.51 15.06 -10.38
N LYS A 37 -2.48 14.49 -9.76
CA LYS A 37 -1.77 13.38 -10.38
C LYS A 37 -2.64 12.13 -10.48
N LEU A 38 -3.69 12.05 -9.70
CA LEU A 38 -4.59 10.89 -9.73
C LEU A 38 -5.66 11.01 -10.81
N GLN A 39 -5.58 12.05 -11.66
CA GLN A 39 -6.54 12.19 -12.74
C GLN A 39 -6.22 11.29 -13.92
N THR A 40 -5.03 10.73 -13.99
CA THR A 40 -4.63 9.89 -15.10
C THR A 40 -4.14 8.54 -14.61
N ALA A 41 -4.24 7.54 -15.46
CA ALA A 41 -3.70 6.22 -15.14
C ALA A 41 -2.18 6.35 -15.05
N GLY A 42 -1.61 5.70 -14.08
CA GLY A 42 -0.18 5.79 -13.81
C GLY A 42 0.18 6.88 -12.83
N GLY A 43 -0.75 7.76 -12.46
CA GLY A 43 -0.48 8.80 -11.48
C GLY A 43 -0.45 8.25 -10.07
N TRP A 44 0.29 8.89 -9.19
CA TRP A 44 0.40 8.47 -7.81
C TRP A 44 0.67 9.64 -6.88
N VAL A 45 0.31 9.48 -5.62
CA VAL A 45 0.60 10.46 -4.59
C VAL A 45 0.97 9.74 -3.30
N TYR A 46 1.70 10.44 -2.43
CA TYR A 46 1.90 9.97 -1.07
C TYR A 46 0.83 10.62 -0.19
N ILE A 47 0.29 9.85 0.74
CA ILE A 47 -0.61 10.40 1.74
C ILE A 47 -0.18 9.89 3.11
N ASN A 48 -0.63 10.58 4.16
CA ASN A 48 -0.35 10.14 5.51
C ASN A 48 -1.27 8.98 5.85
N GLY A 49 -0.82 8.13 6.74
CA GLY A 49 -1.63 7.00 7.20
C GLY A 49 -0.80 5.74 7.24
N GLY A 50 -1.41 4.66 7.69
CA GLY A 50 -0.71 3.41 7.86
C GLY A 50 0.40 3.52 8.87
N VAL A 51 1.44 2.74 8.72
CA VAL A 51 2.57 2.76 9.63
C VAL A 51 3.55 3.88 9.25
N ASN A 52 3.96 3.94 7.99
CA ASN A 52 4.94 4.93 7.54
C ASN A 52 4.49 5.69 6.30
N GLY A 53 3.21 5.82 6.09
CA GLY A 53 2.68 6.51 4.93
C GLY A 53 2.13 5.52 3.90
N ILE A 54 1.37 6.04 2.98
CA ILE A 54 0.68 5.24 1.96
C ILE A 54 0.93 5.86 0.60
N ILE A 55 1.14 5.02 -0.42
CA ILE A 55 1.18 5.44 -1.80
C ILE A 55 -0.16 5.09 -2.40
N VAL A 56 -0.83 6.08 -3.01
CA VAL A 56 -2.06 5.83 -3.76
C VAL A 56 -1.71 5.93 -5.23
N TYR A 57 -2.02 4.89 -5.98
CA TYR A 57 -1.67 4.79 -7.40
C TYR A 57 -2.94 4.53 -8.19
N ARG A 58 -3.13 5.23 -9.30
CA ARG A 58 -4.28 4.99 -10.15
C ARG A 58 -3.89 4.04 -11.27
N LYS A 59 -4.52 2.87 -11.29
CA LYS A 59 -4.21 1.85 -12.28
C LYS A 59 -4.91 2.10 -13.61
N THR A 60 -6.18 2.47 -13.53
CA THR A 60 -7.01 2.67 -14.71
C THR A 60 -7.93 3.86 -14.50
N THR A 61 -8.56 4.32 -15.57
CA THR A 61 -9.51 5.42 -15.50
C THR A 61 -10.88 4.97 -16.00
N THR A 62 -11.26 3.74 -15.70
CA THR A 62 -12.54 3.20 -16.13
C THR A 62 -13.66 3.54 -15.17
N ASN A 63 -13.34 4.24 -14.07
CA ASN A 63 -14.31 4.65 -13.06
C ASN A 63 -15.00 3.47 -12.40
N THR A 64 -14.19 2.48 -12.05
CA THR A 64 -14.65 1.28 -11.37
C THR A 64 -14.09 1.22 -9.97
N PRO A 65 -14.62 0.38 -9.09
CA PRO A 65 -14.13 0.28 -7.71
C PRO A 65 -12.66 -0.10 -7.59
N THR A 66 -12.09 -0.71 -8.62
CA THR A 66 -10.71 -1.20 -8.57
C THR A 66 -9.72 -0.32 -9.30
N ASP A 67 -10.08 0.92 -9.62
CA ASP A 67 -9.19 1.82 -10.34
C ASP A 67 -7.90 2.15 -9.58
N PHE A 68 -7.92 2.09 -8.25
CA PHE A 68 -6.79 2.52 -7.43
C PHE A 68 -6.21 1.38 -6.59
N VAL A 69 -4.94 1.54 -6.22
CA VAL A 69 -4.31 0.66 -5.23
C VAL A 69 -3.68 1.56 -4.16
N ALA A 70 -3.73 1.13 -2.92
CA ALA A 70 -3.15 1.84 -1.79
C ALA A 70 -2.11 0.93 -1.14
N ILE A 71 -0.87 1.41 -1.04
CA ILE A 71 0.27 0.61 -0.64
C ILE A 71 0.94 1.21 0.58
N GLU A 72 1.17 0.39 1.61
CA GLU A 72 1.91 0.82 2.79
C GLU A 72 3.36 1.07 2.39
N ARG A 73 3.93 2.18 2.85
CA ARG A 73 5.31 2.53 2.50
C ARG A 73 6.36 1.84 3.37
N THR A 74 5.97 1.13 4.41
CA THR A 74 6.93 0.40 5.23
C THR A 74 7.54 -0.72 4.40
N SER A 75 8.88 -0.78 4.37
CA SER A 75 9.59 -1.82 3.66
C SER A 75 9.42 -3.16 4.38
N THR A 76 9.03 -4.20 3.65
CA THR A 76 8.95 -5.52 4.25
C THR A 76 10.32 -6.16 4.43
N ALA A 77 11.38 -5.54 3.88
CA ALA A 77 12.74 -5.99 4.14
C ALA A 77 13.22 -5.53 5.51
N LEU A 78 12.78 -4.33 5.93
CA LEU A 78 13.20 -3.73 7.20
C LEU A 78 11.98 -3.11 7.88
N PRO A 79 11.05 -3.94 8.34
CA PRO A 79 9.76 -3.44 8.81
C PRO A 79 9.82 -2.58 10.06
N ASP A 80 10.90 -2.69 10.83
CA ASP A 80 11.02 -1.91 12.06
C ASP A 80 11.85 -0.63 11.88
N ASP A 81 12.32 -0.37 10.67
CA ASP A 81 13.14 0.80 10.40
C ASP A 81 12.31 1.87 9.69
N PRO A 82 11.93 2.96 10.37
CA PRO A 82 11.10 3.99 9.73
C PRO A 82 11.83 4.73 8.61
N ASN A 83 13.14 4.60 8.53
CA ASN A 83 13.90 5.25 7.47
C ASN A 83 13.93 4.39 6.21
N ALA A 84 13.48 3.17 6.29
CA ALA A 84 13.49 2.26 5.16
C ALA A 84 12.18 2.26 4.38
N LYS A 85 11.36 3.32 4.50
CA LYS A 85 10.11 3.34 3.77
C LYS A 85 10.39 3.52 2.29
N VAL A 86 9.54 2.93 1.48
CA VAL A 86 9.76 2.93 0.04
C VAL A 86 9.41 4.26 -0.60
N LYS A 87 10.09 4.54 -1.69
CA LYS A 87 9.84 5.73 -2.49
C LYS A 87 9.65 5.30 -3.92
N VAL A 88 8.86 6.08 -4.64
CA VAL A 88 8.65 5.84 -6.07
C VAL A 88 9.85 6.37 -6.82
N LEU A 89 10.45 5.56 -7.66
CA LEU A 89 11.61 5.95 -8.46
C LEU A 89 11.18 6.80 -9.67
N PRO A 90 12.13 7.44 -10.36
CA PRO A 90 11.80 8.30 -11.49
C PRO A 90 11.05 7.62 -12.63
N ASP A 91 11.06 6.29 -12.71
CA ASP A 91 10.29 5.58 -13.72
C ASP A 91 8.79 5.57 -13.40
N ASN A 92 8.39 6.09 -12.23
CA ASN A 92 7.01 6.13 -11.77
C ASN A 92 6.35 4.74 -11.66
N PHE A 93 7.15 3.72 -11.56
CA PHE A 93 6.66 2.36 -11.50
C PHE A 93 7.35 1.53 -10.41
N THR A 94 8.64 1.74 -10.21
CA THR A 94 9.41 0.96 -9.24
C THR A 94 9.41 1.65 -7.90
N LEU A 95 9.17 0.90 -6.85
CA LEU A 95 9.28 1.36 -5.47
C LEU A 95 10.55 0.78 -4.88
N ARG A 96 11.29 1.59 -4.14
CA ARG A 96 12.56 1.12 -3.58
C ARG A 96 12.77 1.66 -2.19
N ASP A 97 13.29 0.80 -1.32
CA ASP A 97 13.78 1.18 -0.01
C ASP A 97 15.29 1.36 -0.17
N SER A 98 15.79 2.57 0.08
CA SER A 98 17.19 2.88 -0.18
C SER A 98 18.14 2.25 0.83
N ILE A 99 17.65 1.75 1.95
CA ILE A 99 18.49 1.14 2.97
C ILE A 99 18.82 -0.32 2.61
N SER A 100 17.81 -1.12 2.28
CA SER A 100 18.07 -2.50 1.90
C SER A 100 18.29 -2.66 0.41
N GLY A 101 17.85 -1.70 -0.40
CA GLY A 101 17.92 -1.80 -1.85
C GLY A 101 16.84 -2.66 -2.46
N SER A 102 15.92 -3.18 -1.66
CA SER A 102 14.83 -4.00 -2.20
C SER A 102 13.88 -3.17 -3.04
N LYS A 103 13.28 -3.79 -4.03
CA LYS A 103 12.40 -3.12 -4.98
C LYS A 103 11.10 -3.87 -5.16
N TRP A 104 10.05 -3.12 -5.37
CA TRP A 104 8.71 -3.64 -5.61
C TRP A 104 8.09 -2.83 -6.76
N GLN A 105 6.98 -3.32 -7.31
CA GLN A 105 6.28 -2.57 -8.36
C GLN A 105 5.04 -1.91 -7.80
N ILE A 106 4.77 -0.70 -8.30
CA ILE A 106 3.67 0.12 -7.79
C ILE A 106 2.30 -0.41 -8.17
N PHE A 107 2.21 -1.16 -9.25
CA PHE A 107 0.93 -1.61 -9.75
C PHE A 107 0.20 -2.51 -8.74
N ASP A 108 0.91 -3.33 -8.01
CA ASP A 108 0.31 -4.26 -7.07
C ASP A 108 1.15 -4.50 -5.81
N GLY A 109 2.22 -3.74 -5.61
CA GLY A 109 3.10 -3.94 -4.47
C GLY A 109 3.97 -5.17 -4.57
N GLY A 110 4.05 -5.79 -5.74
CA GLY A 110 4.75 -7.05 -5.91
C GLY A 110 6.26 -6.91 -5.82
N LEU A 111 6.90 -7.86 -5.13
CA LEU A 111 8.35 -7.84 -4.96
C LEU A 111 9.05 -8.10 -6.26
N ILE A 112 10.08 -7.30 -6.57
CA ILE A 112 10.88 -7.46 -7.77
C ILE A 112 12.25 -8.06 -7.42
N SER A 113 12.94 -7.47 -6.45
CA SER A 113 14.31 -7.91 -6.14
C SER A 113 14.75 -7.40 -4.79
N GLY A 114 15.88 -7.90 -4.32
CA GLY A 114 16.50 -7.46 -3.08
C GLY A 114 16.36 -8.49 -1.98
N THR A 115 16.67 -8.07 -0.74
CA THR A 115 16.65 -8.98 0.39
C THR A 115 15.26 -9.19 0.97
N ALA A 116 14.27 -8.41 0.54
CA ALA A 116 12.91 -8.63 0.99
C ALA A 116 12.41 -9.98 0.50
N THR A 117 11.49 -10.58 1.25
CA THR A 117 10.89 -11.85 0.90
C THR A 117 9.39 -11.74 0.74
N GLN A 118 8.82 -10.56 0.92
CA GLN A 118 7.38 -10.36 0.88
C GLN A 118 7.03 -9.15 0.02
N ASN A 119 5.83 -9.18 -0.54
CA ASN A 119 5.27 -8.03 -1.23
C ASN A 119 4.98 -6.94 -0.20
N LEU A 120 4.76 -5.72 -0.66
CA LEU A 120 4.33 -4.65 0.22
C LEU A 120 2.87 -4.88 0.64
N ARG A 121 2.51 -4.35 1.81
CA ARG A 121 1.13 -4.47 2.29
C ARG A 121 0.23 -3.58 1.46
N LEU A 122 -0.93 -4.11 1.08
CA LEU A 122 -1.95 -3.33 0.39
C LEU A 122 -3.12 -3.09 1.35
N TYR A 123 -3.77 -1.94 1.19
CA TYR A 123 -5.01 -1.65 1.87
C TYR A 123 -6.14 -1.76 0.87
N ASN A 124 -7.37 -1.91 1.34
CA ASN A 124 -8.51 -1.91 0.46
C ASN A 124 -8.75 -0.49 -0.04
N ALA A 125 -8.74 -0.30 -1.33
CA ALA A 125 -8.95 1.00 -1.95
C ALA A 125 -10.16 0.88 -2.86
N ILE A 126 -11.29 1.42 -2.42
CA ILE A 126 -12.56 1.28 -3.12
C ILE A 126 -13.00 2.65 -3.64
N PHE A 127 -13.11 2.76 -4.96
CA PHE A 127 -13.52 4.00 -5.60
C PHE A 127 -15.01 3.90 -5.94
N ASP A 128 -15.77 4.97 -5.70
CA ASP A 128 -17.19 4.95 -6.00
C ASP A 128 -17.49 5.19 -7.49
N GLY A 129 -16.45 5.40 -8.28
CA GLY A 129 -16.61 5.63 -9.73
C GLY A 129 -16.90 7.08 -10.08
N VAL A 130 -17.04 7.93 -9.10
CA VAL A 130 -17.36 9.33 -9.31
C VAL A 130 -16.33 10.26 -8.70
N ASN A 131 -16.24 10.34 -7.40
CA ASN A 131 -15.33 11.27 -6.77
C ASN A 131 -14.79 10.85 -5.40
N THR A 132 -15.16 9.69 -4.89
CA THR A 132 -14.76 9.31 -3.53
C THR A 132 -13.98 8.00 -3.52
N LEU A 133 -12.80 8.03 -2.93
CA LEU A 133 -11.96 6.86 -2.74
C LEU A 133 -11.86 6.59 -1.24
N THR A 134 -12.21 5.39 -0.82
CA THR A 134 -12.10 4.99 0.57
C THR A 134 -10.97 3.97 0.71
N ILE A 135 -10.07 4.21 1.67
CA ILE A 135 -8.92 3.34 1.90
C ILE A 135 -8.99 2.84 3.33
N ARG A 136 -8.92 1.53 3.50
CA ARG A 136 -8.93 0.96 4.85
C ARG A 136 -8.42 -0.46 4.87
N ASN A 137 -8.19 -0.96 6.09
CA ASN A 137 -7.69 -2.33 6.31
C ASN A 137 -8.63 -3.38 5.78
#